data_b66e6f8ad1370da7aab2fa9fe2a1ef4c
#
_entry.id   b66e6f8ad1370da7aab2fa9fe2a1ef4c
#
_cell.length_a   1.000
_cell.length_b   1.000
_cell.length_c   1.000
_cell.angle_alpha   90.00
_cell.angle_beta   90.00
_cell.angle_gamma   90.00
#
_symmetry.space_group_name_H-M   'P 1'
#
loop_
_entity.id
_entity.type
_entity.pdbx_description
1 polymer ?
#
loop_
_entity_poly.entity_id
_entity_poly.type
_entity_poly.pdbx_seq_one_letter_code
_entity_poly.pdbx_strand_id
1 'polypeptide(L)'
;MSKLNIDQKTVIELFSDKRSDFLIPDYQRPYAWSESECQTLWDDLFAFAIPDNNIEHFNDDSDEYYLGPIVTFENRQGKQEVIDGQQRLTTLLLLLRAFYERSFNQEDQQTKKMREMIEQCIWKTNAFKEANKNALKIDSEVATDEDKGEFLEILKSGQVDDGFKSRYAENYRFFEKKIDAFLSNYPSYFRYLPVRILNNCILLPIEADNQDTALQIFSTL
;
A
#
# COMPACT_ATOMS: atom_id res chain seq x y z
N MET A 1 -10.17 31.35 -2.84
CA MET A 1 -8.87 30.65 -2.98
C MET A 1 -9.06 29.27 -2.41
N SER A 2 -9.00 28.23 -3.25
CA SER A 2 -9.01 26.84 -2.78
C SER A 2 -7.79 26.59 -1.91
N LYS A 3 -7.98 26.11 -0.70
CA LYS A 3 -6.88 25.68 0.17
C LYS A 3 -6.42 24.30 -0.30
N LEU A 4 -5.21 24.22 -0.82
CA LEU A 4 -4.52 22.95 -0.98
C LEU A 4 -3.93 22.56 0.38
N ASN A 5 -4.31 21.41 0.88
CA ASN A 5 -3.63 20.81 2.02
C ASN A 5 -2.60 19.82 1.48
N ILE A 6 -1.32 20.19 1.57
CA ILE A 6 -0.19 19.36 1.15
C ILE A 6 0.58 19.01 2.40
N ASP A 7 0.70 17.74 2.66
CA ASP A 7 1.43 17.21 3.81
C ASP A 7 2.30 16.02 3.37
N GLN A 8 3.45 15.86 3.98
CA GLN A 8 4.30 14.69 3.76
C GLN A 8 3.90 13.63 4.78
N LYS A 9 3.62 12.41 4.32
CA LYS A 9 3.26 11.30 5.19
C LYS A 9 4.05 10.06 4.84
N THR A 10 4.49 9.35 5.87
CA THR A 10 4.98 7.98 5.70
C THR A 10 3.83 7.05 5.29
N VAL A 11 4.17 5.87 4.78
CA VAL A 11 3.16 4.88 4.38
C VAL A 11 2.22 4.56 5.54
N ILE A 12 2.79 4.34 6.75
CA ILE A 12 1.95 4.04 7.91
C ILE A 12 1.09 5.24 8.33
N GLU A 13 1.61 6.46 8.31
CA GLU A 13 0.83 7.66 8.64
C GLU A 13 -0.33 7.87 7.67
N LEU A 14 -0.08 7.65 6.36
CA LEU A 14 -1.11 7.78 5.35
C LEU A 14 -2.25 6.79 5.58
N PHE A 15 -1.94 5.51 5.73
CA PHE A 15 -2.97 4.47 5.80
C PHE A 15 -3.59 4.32 7.20
N SER A 16 -2.84 4.57 8.28
CA SER A 16 -3.35 4.42 9.65
C SER A 16 -4.20 5.59 10.13
N ASP A 17 -4.22 6.72 9.41
CA ASP A 17 -5.10 7.85 9.72
C ASP A 17 -6.56 7.37 9.76
N LYS A 18 -7.32 7.84 10.76
CA LYS A 18 -8.74 7.49 10.91
C LYS A 18 -9.60 7.94 9.75
N ARG A 19 -9.18 9.01 9.04
CA ARG A 19 -9.86 9.52 7.84
C ARG A 19 -9.48 8.77 6.57
N SER A 20 -8.50 7.86 6.62
CA SER A 20 -8.07 7.08 5.47
C SER A 20 -9.10 5.99 5.17
N ASP A 21 -10.08 6.36 4.39
CA ASP A 21 -11.10 5.51 3.77
C ASP A 21 -11.07 5.82 2.27
N PHE A 22 -10.16 5.15 1.55
CA PHE A 22 -9.90 5.44 0.15
C PHE A 22 -10.94 4.81 -0.76
N LEU A 23 -11.34 5.55 -1.77
CA LEU A 23 -12.21 5.07 -2.84
C LEU A 23 -11.54 5.32 -4.19
N ILE A 24 -11.36 4.26 -4.98
CA ILE A 24 -11.02 4.38 -6.39
C ILE A 24 -12.34 4.51 -7.14
N PRO A 25 -12.66 5.70 -7.68
CA PRO A 25 -14.00 5.96 -8.22
C PRO A 25 -14.22 5.28 -9.57
N ASP A 26 -15.48 5.24 -9.99
CA ASP A 26 -15.96 4.50 -11.17
C ASP A 26 -15.38 4.97 -12.51
N TYR A 27 -14.99 6.24 -12.59
CA TYR A 27 -14.41 6.85 -13.79
C TYR A 27 -12.90 6.65 -13.93
N GLN A 28 -12.24 6.02 -12.95
CA GLN A 28 -10.82 5.71 -13.03
C GLN A 28 -10.56 4.51 -13.95
N ARG A 29 -9.32 4.45 -14.46
CA ARG A 29 -8.88 3.27 -15.24
C ARG A 29 -8.69 2.06 -14.33
N PRO A 30 -8.88 0.84 -14.87
CA PRO A 30 -8.54 -0.38 -14.15
C PRO A 30 -7.08 -0.43 -13.71
N TYR A 31 -6.80 -1.28 -12.74
CA TYR A 31 -5.43 -1.56 -12.31
C TYR A 31 -4.62 -2.14 -13.48
N ALA A 32 -3.51 -1.51 -13.82
CA ALA A 32 -2.76 -1.80 -15.03
C ALA A 32 -1.28 -2.16 -14.80
N TRP A 33 -0.74 -1.97 -13.59
CA TRP A 33 0.63 -2.34 -13.30
C TRP A 33 0.83 -3.84 -13.53
N SER A 34 1.90 -4.16 -14.25
CA SER A 34 2.34 -5.53 -14.51
C SER A 34 3.45 -5.93 -13.54
N GLU A 35 3.92 -7.15 -13.67
CA GLU A 35 5.08 -7.63 -12.92
C GLU A 35 6.32 -6.72 -13.10
N SER A 36 6.47 -6.06 -14.26
CA SER A 36 7.59 -5.15 -14.53
C SER A 36 7.59 -3.93 -13.60
N GLU A 37 6.43 -3.27 -13.43
CA GLU A 37 6.32 -2.13 -12.52
C GLU A 37 6.47 -2.58 -11.06
N CYS A 38 5.92 -3.74 -10.72
CA CYS A 38 6.09 -4.33 -9.39
C CYS A 38 7.54 -4.72 -9.10
N GLN A 39 8.28 -5.23 -10.10
CA GLN A 39 9.70 -5.51 -9.99
C GLN A 39 10.50 -4.23 -9.74
N THR A 40 10.23 -3.16 -10.49
CA THR A 40 10.88 -1.86 -10.30
C THR A 40 10.64 -1.35 -8.87
N LEU A 41 9.38 -1.36 -8.41
CA LEU A 41 9.06 -0.95 -7.05
C LEU A 41 9.80 -1.80 -6.01
N TRP A 42 9.81 -3.11 -6.17
CA TRP A 42 10.54 -4.01 -5.26
C TRP A 42 12.03 -3.70 -5.22
N ASP A 43 12.66 -3.54 -6.38
CA ASP A 43 14.09 -3.29 -6.48
C ASP A 43 14.48 -1.95 -5.85
N ASP A 44 13.66 -0.92 -6.05
CA ASP A 44 13.85 0.40 -5.44
C ASP A 44 13.73 0.33 -3.90
N LEU A 45 12.68 -0.32 -3.39
CA LEU A 45 12.47 -0.50 -1.96
C LEU A 45 13.57 -1.35 -1.31
N PHE A 46 14.00 -2.39 -2.00
CA PHE A 46 15.08 -3.25 -1.54
C PHE A 46 16.42 -2.51 -1.51
N ALA A 47 16.76 -1.79 -2.58
CA ALA A 47 17.98 -0.98 -2.65
C ALA A 47 18.00 0.13 -1.60
N PHE A 48 16.85 0.74 -1.34
CA PHE A 48 16.70 1.74 -0.27
C PHE A 48 16.94 1.14 1.11
N ALA A 49 16.34 -0.02 1.41
CA ALA A 49 16.45 -0.66 2.71
C ALA A 49 17.79 -1.38 2.90
N ILE A 50 18.38 -1.93 1.82
CA ILE A 50 19.62 -2.73 1.86
C ILE A 50 20.57 -2.17 0.79
N PRO A 51 21.27 -1.06 1.07
CA PRO A 51 22.18 -0.43 0.13
C PRO A 51 23.23 -1.41 -0.40
N ASP A 52 23.57 -1.28 -1.69
CA ASP A 52 24.57 -2.10 -2.38
C ASP A 52 24.29 -3.61 -2.37
N ASN A 53 23.04 -4.02 -2.14
CA ASN A 53 22.64 -5.42 -1.96
C ASN A 53 23.46 -6.14 -0.87
N ASN A 54 24.00 -5.41 0.07
CA ASN A 54 24.76 -5.93 1.19
C ASN A 54 23.96 -5.84 2.47
N ILE A 55 23.56 -7.00 3.01
CA ILE A 55 22.75 -7.06 4.24
C ILE A 55 23.48 -6.44 5.46
N GLU A 56 24.80 -6.37 5.44
CA GLU A 56 25.56 -5.69 6.49
C GLU A 56 25.39 -4.16 6.44
N HIS A 57 24.93 -3.64 5.30
CA HIS A 57 24.59 -2.24 5.11
C HIS A 57 23.09 -1.96 5.32
N PHE A 58 22.35 -2.92 5.88
CA PHE A 58 20.95 -2.69 6.21
C PHE A 58 20.84 -1.45 7.12
N ASN A 59 20.19 -0.43 6.57
CA ASN A 59 20.06 0.85 7.23
C ASN A 59 18.66 0.97 7.83
N ASP A 60 18.58 1.17 9.16
CA ASP A 60 17.36 1.48 9.89
C ASP A 60 17.24 2.97 10.24
N ASP A 61 18.17 3.79 9.70
CA ASP A 61 18.22 5.24 9.91
C ASP A 61 16.99 5.97 9.36
N SER A 62 16.96 7.26 9.63
CA SER A 62 15.88 8.17 9.27
C SER A 62 15.83 8.60 7.81
N ASP A 63 16.66 8.02 6.94
CA ASP A 63 16.59 8.30 5.50
C ASP A 63 15.21 7.97 4.95
N GLU A 64 14.74 8.80 4.03
CA GLU A 64 13.40 8.70 3.46
C GLU A 64 13.47 8.37 1.97
N TYR A 65 12.55 7.51 1.50
CA TYR A 65 12.35 7.21 0.09
C TYR A 65 11.03 7.77 -0.41
N TYR A 66 11.09 8.64 -1.41
CA TYR A 66 9.91 9.30 -1.96
C TYR A 66 9.20 8.42 -3.00
N LEU A 67 7.96 8.03 -2.68
CA LEU A 67 7.12 7.20 -3.55
C LEU A 67 6.30 7.99 -4.57
N GLY A 68 6.04 9.26 -4.30
CA GLY A 68 5.30 10.14 -5.20
C GLY A 68 4.03 10.75 -4.61
N PRO A 69 3.33 11.59 -5.39
CA PRO A 69 2.11 12.24 -4.94
C PRO A 69 0.90 11.30 -4.95
N ILE A 70 -0.09 11.61 -4.12
CA ILE A 70 -1.43 11.05 -4.14
C ILE A 70 -2.40 12.24 -4.14
N VAL A 71 -3.25 12.34 -5.16
CA VAL A 71 -4.25 13.40 -5.23
C VAL A 71 -5.61 12.84 -4.85
N THR A 72 -6.23 13.45 -3.84
CA THR A 72 -7.56 13.04 -3.35
C THR A 72 -8.47 14.23 -3.12
N PHE A 73 -9.75 13.97 -2.97
CA PHE A 73 -10.72 14.89 -2.36
C PHE A 73 -11.71 14.09 -1.52
N GLU A 74 -12.24 14.72 -0.47
CA GLU A 74 -13.29 14.11 0.35
C GLU A 74 -14.65 14.21 -0.35
N ASN A 75 -15.27 13.06 -0.61
CA ASN A 75 -16.60 13.01 -1.21
C ASN A 75 -17.71 13.22 -0.15
N ARG A 76 -18.96 13.28 -0.60
CA ARG A 76 -20.14 13.51 0.27
C ARG A 76 -20.38 12.41 1.30
N GLN A 77 -19.74 11.25 1.13
CA GLN A 77 -19.83 10.10 2.05
C GLN A 77 -18.67 10.08 3.06
N GLY A 78 -17.76 11.08 3.00
CA GLY A 78 -16.58 11.15 3.85
C GLY A 78 -15.45 10.21 3.43
N LYS A 79 -15.51 9.65 2.19
CA LYS A 79 -14.43 8.85 1.61
C LYS A 79 -13.45 9.73 0.86
N GLN A 80 -12.18 9.36 0.89
CA GLN A 80 -11.11 9.98 0.11
C GLN A 80 -11.09 9.39 -1.31
N GLU A 81 -11.73 10.06 -2.27
CA GLU A 81 -11.67 9.65 -3.68
C GLU A 81 -10.28 9.90 -4.26
N VAL A 82 -9.68 8.87 -4.83
CA VAL A 82 -8.33 8.90 -5.40
C VAL A 82 -8.40 9.35 -6.86
N ILE A 83 -7.85 10.53 -7.15
CA ILE A 83 -7.76 11.09 -8.51
C ILE A 83 -6.44 10.68 -9.17
N ASP A 84 -5.35 10.66 -8.39
CA ASP A 84 -4.05 10.18 -8.86
C ASP A 84 -3.36 9.35 -7.77
N GLY A 85 -2.50 8.42 -8.20
CA GLY A 85 -1.76 7.52 -7.33
C GLY A 85 -2.46 6.19 -7.04
N GLN A 86 -3.61 5.91 -7.66
CA GLN A 86 -4.37 4.66 -7.43
C GLN A 86 -3.55 3.39 -7.66
N GLN A 87 -2.76 3.34 -8.75
CA GLN A 87 -1.92 2.17 -9.08
C GLN A 87 -0.91 1.90 -7.97
N ARG A 88 -0.29 2.96 -7.45
CA ARG A 88 0.69 2.90 -6.37
C ARG A 88 0.05 2.46 -5.06
N LEU A 89 -1.08 3.07 -4.66
CA LEU A 89 -1.79 2.68 -3.44
C LEU A 89 -2.19 1.20 -3.48
N THR A 90 -2.77 0.76 -4.58
CA THR A 90 -3.16 -0.64 -4.81
C THR A 90 -1.97 -1.58 -4.66
N THR A 91 -0.86 -1.26 -5.33
CA THR A 91 0.35 -2.11 -5.31
C THR A 91 0.99 -2.16 -3.93
N LEU A 92 1.05 -1.03 -3.21
CA LEU A 92 1.55 -0.99 -1.84
C LEU A 92 0.71 -1.86 -0.90
N LEU A 93 -0.61 -1.83 -1.03
CA LEU A 93 -1.48 -2.66 -0.20
C LEU A 93 -1.33 -4.15 -0.51
N LEU A 94 -1.16 -4.54 -1.79
CA LEU A 94 -0.86 -5.93 -2.16
C LEU A 94 0.48 -6.39 -1.57
N LEU A 95 1.52 -5.56 -1.65
CA LEU A 95 2.84 -5.84 -1.07
C LEU A 95 2.75 -6.00 0.46
N LEU A 96 2.10 -5.05 1.15
CA LEU A 96 1.92 -5.13 2.60
C LEU A 96 1.11 -6.36 3.02
N ARG A 97 0.07 -6.70 2.23
CA ARG A 97 -0.74 -7.89 2.49
C ARG A 97 0.07 -9.18 2.36
N ALA A 98 0.97 -9.26 1.37
CA ALA A 98 1.86 -10.40 1.19
C ALA A 98 2.88 -10.53 2.36
N PHE A 99 3.46 -9.42 2.84
CA PHE A 99 4.29 -9.44 4.05
C PHE A 99 3.51 -9.90 5.29
N TYR A 100 2.28 -9.41 5.44
CA TYR A 100 1.42 -9.81 6.54
C TYR A 100 1.18 -11.32 6.55
N GLU A 101 0.83 -11.91 5.41
CA GLU A 101 0.57 -13.35 5.30
C GLU A 101 1.81 -14.19 5.65
N ARG A 102 2.96 -13.81 5.12
CA ARG A 102 4.22 -14.52 5.38
C ARG A 102 4.74 -14.38 6.81
N SER A 103 4.29 -13.36 7.52
CA SER A 103 4.70 -13.10 8.90
C SER A 103 4.22 -14.12 9.92
N PHE A 104 3.18 -14.90 9.60
CA PHE A 104 2.66 -15.93 10.51
C PHE A 104 3.59 -17.12 10.69
N ASN A 105 4.62 -17.23 9.88
CA ASN A 105 5.68 -18.23 10.04
C ASN A 105 6.69 -17.85 11.13
N GLN A 106 6.56 -16.68 11.75
CA GLN A 106 7.43 -16.19 12.82
C GLN A 106 6.60 -15.64 13.97
N GLU A 107 6.96 -16.02 15.21
CA GLU A 107 6.17 -15.68 16.40
C GLU A 107 6.89 -14.73 17.37
N ASP A 108 8.03 -14.18 17.00
CA ASP A 108 8.73 -13.22 17.82
C ASP A 108 7.93 -11.90 18.01
N GLN A 109 8.24 -11.17 19.10
CA GLN A 109 7.50 -9.97 19.45
C GLN A 109 7.61 -8.85 18.42
N GLN A 110 8.75 -8.73 17.73
CA GLN A 110 8.95 -7.68 16.72
C GLN A 110 8.11 -7.97 15.46
N THR A 111 8.06 -9.24 15.05
CA THR A 111 7.18 -9.65 13.94
C THR A 111 5.69 -9.43 14.28
N LYS A 112 5.29 -9.66 15.53
CA LYS A 112 3.91 -9.34 15.98
C LYS A 112 3.62 -7.84 15.87
N LYS A 113 4.54 -6.99 16.30
CA LYS A 113 4.40 -5.52 16.16
C LYS A 113 4.32 -5.09 14.69
N MET A 114 5.16 -5.66 13.83
CA MET A 114 5.12 -5.41 12.38
C MET A 114 3.74 -5.79 11.80
N ARG A 115 3.16 -6.94 12.19
CA ARG A 115 1.80 -7.33 11.80
C ARG A 115 0.76 -6.29 12.20
N GLU A 116 0.80 -5.83 13.45
CA GLU A 116 -0.12 -4.80 13.97
C GLU A 116 0.00 -3.48 13.18
N MET A 117 1.21 -3.10 12.76
CA MET A 117 1.41 -1.92 11.91
C MET A 117 0.77 -2.13 10.53
N ILE A 118 0.96 -3.29 9.89
CA ILE A 118 0.37 -3.60 8.59
C ILE A 118 -1.18 -3.69 8.71
N GLU A 119 -1.70 -4.26 9.78
CA GLU A 119 -3.14 -4.32 10.03
C GLU A 119 -3.80 -2.95 9.99
N GLN A 120 -3.17 -1.95 10.60
CA GLN A 120 -3.66 -0.58 10.59
C GLN A 120 -3.67 0.06 9.20
N CYS A 121 -2.88 -0.46 8.25
CA CYS A 121 -2.85 0.01 6.88
C CYS A 121 -3.94 -0.61 6.01
N ILE A 122 -4.28 -1.88 6.24
CA ILE A 122 -5.18 -2.65 5.36
C ILE A 122 -6.64 -2.56 5.82
N TRP A 123 -6.87 -2.69 7.14
CA TRP A 123 -8.22 -2.76 7.71
C TRP A 123 -8.57 -1.53 8.54
N LYS A 124 -9.86 -1.19 8.57
CA LYS A 124 -10.36 -0.17 9.50
C LYS A 124 -10.16 -0.63 10.94
N THR A 125 -9.84 0.30 11.82
CA THR A 125 -9.55 0.01 13.22
C THR A 125 -10.55 0.68 14.13
N ASN A 126 -10.80 0.08 15.31
CA ASN A 126 -11.56 0.69 16.39
C ASN A 126 -10.70 1.70 17.20
N ALA A 127 -11.28 2.23 18.29
CA ALA A 127 -10.60 3.19 19.15
C ALA A 127 -9.32 2.62 19.84
N PHE A 128 -9.22 1.30 19.96
CA PHE A 128 -8.06 0.59 20.53
C PHE A 128 -7.05 0.18 19.46
N LYS A 129 -7.22 0.62 18.20
CA LYS A 129 -6.42 0.23 17.04
C LYS A 129 -6.51 -1.25 16.66
N GLU A 130 -7.51 -1.95 17.14
CA GLU A 130 -7.77 -3.33 16.73
C GLU A 130 -8.42 -3.34 15.34
N ALA A 131 -7.88 -4.20 14.45
CA ALA A 131 -8.30 -4.27 13.07
C ALA A 131 -9.63 -5.02 12.90
N ASN A 132 -10.57 -4.41 12.19
CA ASN A 132 -11.78 -5.07 11.73
C ASN A 132 -11.51 -5.74 10.38
N LYS A 133 -11.23 -7.04 10.38
CA LYS A 133 -10.89 -7.83 9.18
C LYS A 133 -11.99 -7.87 8.10
N ASN A 134 -13.20 -7.43 8.44
CA ASN A 134 -14.31 -7.34 7.49
C ASN A 134 -14.42 -5.96 6.80
N ALA A 135 -13.64 -4.97 7.23
CA ALA A 135 -13.71 -3.61 6.71
C ALA A 135 -12.34 -3.11 6.24
N LEU A 136 -12.17 -2.98 4.94
CA LEU A 136 -10.95 -2.48 4.31
C LEU A 136 -10.88 -0.95 4.37
N LYS A 137 -9.66 -0.42 4.30
CA LYS A 137 -9.38 1.03 4.16
C LYS A 137 -9.40 1.53 2.71
N ILE A 138 -9.61 0.64 1.78
CA ILE A 138 -9.74 0.96 0.36
C ILE A 138 -10.91 0.21 -0.25
N ASP A 139 -11.58 0.84 -1.19
CA ASP A 139 -12.64 0.28 -2.01
C ASP A 139 -12.42 0.69 -3.47
N SER A 140 -12.99 -0.06 -4.40
CA SER A 140 -12.91 0.24 -5.83
C SER A 140 -14.28 0.10 -6.49
N GLU A 141 -14.70 1.20 -7.12
CA GLU A 141 -15.94 1.26 -7.90
C GLU A 141 -15.68 1.35 -9.41
N VAL A 142 -14.41 1.19 -9.86
CA VAL A 142 -14.03 1.31 -11.27
C VAL A 142 -14.97 0.51 -12.16
N ALA A 143 -15.72 1.21 -13.04
CA ALA A 143 -16.81 0.61 -13.80
C ALA A 143 -16.34 -0.46 -14.81
N THR A 144 -15.15 -0.26 -15.37
CA THR A 144 -14.55 -1.14 -16.39
C THR A 144 -13.60 -2.20 -15.82
N ASP A 145 -13.47 -2.29 -14.49
CA ASP A 145 -12.63 -3.27 -13.82
C ASP A 145 -13.48 -4.43 -13.30
N GLU A 146 -13.53 -5.50 -14.08
CA GLU A 146 -14.25 -6.72 -13.73
C GLU A 146 -13.56 -7.48 -12.59
N ASP A 147 -12.25 -7.27 -12.41
CA ASP A 147 -11.41 -8.00 -11.48
C ASP A 147 -11.26 -7.31 -10.11
N LYS A 148 -11.88 -6.13 -9.90
CA LYS A 148 -11.78 -5.40 -8.61
C LYS A 148 -12.23 -6.22 -7.41
N GLY A 149 -13.14 -7.18 -7.61
CA GLY A 149 -13.57 -8.11 -6.57
C GLY A 149 -12.44 -9.02 -6.08
N GLU A 150 -11.55 -9.48 -6.96
CA GLU A 150 -10.37 -10.27 -6.60
C GLU A 150 -9.41 -9.44 -5.73
N PHE A 151 -9.20 -8.17 -6.05
CA PHE A 151 -8.37 -7.27 -5.24
C PHE A 151 -8.87 -7.18 -3.80
N LEU A 152 -10.15 -6.90 -3.62
CA LEU A 152 -10.74 -6.77 -2.29
C LEU A 152 -10.70 -8.10 -1.52
N GLU A 153 -10.91 -9.22 -2.21
CA GLU A 153 -10.81 -10.55 -1.61
C GLU A 153 -9.39 -10.88 -1.19
N ILE A 154 -8.38 -10.58 -2.03
CA ILE A 154 -6.96 -10.75 -1.68
C ILE A 154 -6.62 -9.95 -0.42
N LEU A 155 -7.06 -8.69 -0.33
CA LEU A 155 -6.80 -7.87 0.85
C LEU A 155 -7.45 -8.43 2.12
N LYS A 156 -8.66 -8.98 2.01
CA LYS A 156 -9.38 -9.57 3.14
C LYS A 156 -8.76 -10.90 3.59
N SER A 157 -8.66 -11.84 2.68
CA SER A 157 -8.30 -13.24 2.98
C SER A 157 -6.80 -13.51 2.95
N GLY A 158 -6.03 -12.81 2.10
CA GLY A 158 -4.64 -13.13 1.78
C GLY A 158 -4.47 -14.38 0.95
N GLN A 159 -5.58 -14.92 0.45
CA GLN A 159 -5.59 -16.12 -0.38
C GLN A 159 -5.79 -15.73 -1.85
N VAL A 160 -5.08 -16.43 -2.72
CA VAL A 160 -5.26 -16.31 -4.16
C VAL A 160 -5.63 -17.67 -4.68
N ASP A 161 -6.90 -17.82 -5.05
CA ASP A 161 -7.42 -19.02 -5.69
C ASP A 161 -6.75 -19.23 -7.06
N ASP A 162 -6.59 -20.49 -7.48
CA ASP A 162 -6.03 -20.82 -8.80
C ASP A 162 -6.88 -20.29 -9.95
N GLY A 163 -8.15 -19.97 -9.69
CA GLY A 163 -9.08 -19.32 -10.62
C GLY A 163 -8.81 -17.84 -10.81
N PHE A 164 -8.13 -17.16 -9.88
CA PHE A 164 -7.81 -15.74 -9.96
C PHE A 164 -6.71 -15.48 -10.99
N LYS A 165 -7.06 -14.75 -12.06
CA LYS A 165 -6.16 -14.44 -13.18
C LYS A 165 -5.97 -12.95 -13.41
N SER A 166 -6.48 -12.12 -12.52
CA SER A 166 -6.34 -10.69 -12.59
C SER A 166 -4.90 -10.24 -12.40
N ARG A 167 -4.58 -9.02 -12.83
CA ARG A 167 -3.29 -8.39 -12.52
C ARG A 167 -3.07 -8.22 -11.02
N TYR A 168 -4.12 -8.09 -10.23
CA TYR A 168 -4.03 -8.07 -8.78
C TYR A 168 -3.48 -9.38 -8.24
N ALA A 169 -4.00 -10.51 -8.70
CA ALA A 169 -3.56 -11.84 -8.29
C ALA A 169 -2.15 -12.16 -8.81
N GLU A 170 -1.84 -11.80 -10.06
CA GLU A 170 -0.49 -11.97 -10.63
C GLU A 170 0.56 -11.22 -9.81
N ASN A 171 0.30 -9.93 -9.52
CA ASN A 171 1.21 -9.09 -8.75
C ASN A 171 1.32 -9.50 -7.28
N TYR A 172 0.22 -9.97 -6.68
CA TYR A 172 0.26 -10.51 -5.33
C TYR A 172 1.15 -11.77 -5.25
N ARG A 173 0.99 -12.73 -6.17
CA ARG A 173 1.86 -13.92 -6.28
C ARG A 173 3.32 -13.55 -6.56
N PHE A 174 3.56 -12.52 -7.36
CA PHE A 174 4.89 -11.98 -7.57
C PHE A 174 5.53 -11.52 -6.25
N PHE A 175 4.82 -10.72 -5.45
CA PHE A 175 5.32 -10.29 -4.14
C PHE A 175 5.52 -11.45 -3.18
N GLU A 176 4.61 -12.41 -3.14
CA GLU A 176 4.80 -13.63 -2.33
C GLU A 176 6.12 -14.32 -2.65
N LYS A 177 6.42 -14.53 -3.95
CA LYS A 177 7.69 -15.15 -4.38
C LYS A 177 8.91 -14.32 -3.98
N LYS A 178 8.83 -12.99 -4.12
CA LYS A 178 9.92 -12.08 -3.70
C LYS A 178 10.17 -12.13 -2.21
N ILE A 179 9.11 -12.14 -1.41
CA ILE A 179 9.18 -12.20 0.04
C ILE A 179 9.68 -13.59 0.50
N ASP A 180 9.25 -14.66 -0.13
CA ASP A 180 9.74 -16.01 0.16
C ASP A 180 11.25 -16.14 -0.11
N ALA A 181 11.73 -15.58 -1.23
CA ALA A 181 13.16 -15.52 -1.55
C ALA A 181 13.94 -14.65 -0.54
N PHE A 182 13.38 -13.49 -0.16
CA PHE A 182 13.97 -12.62 0.85
C PHE A 182 14.05 -13.31 2.21
N LEU A 183 12.97 -13.94 2.65
CA LEU A 183 12.92 -14.68 3.91
C LEU A 183 13.93 -15.84 3.94
N SER A 184 14.10 -16.54 2.82
CA SER A 184 15.06 -17.65 2.70
C SER A 184 16.51 -17.18 2.76
N ASN A 185 16.82 -16.05 2.13
CA ASN A 185 18.19 -15.52 2.07
C ASN A 185 18.56 -14.68 3.32
N TYR A 186 17.59 -13.99 3.91
CA TYR A 186 17.80 -13.01 4.99
C TYR A 186 16.75 -13.15 6.11
N PRO A 187 16.59 -14.32 6.74
CA PRO A 187 15.52 -14.57 7.71
C PRO A 187 15.53 -13.61 8.89
N SER A 188 16.71 -13.21 9.37
CA SER A 188 16.87 -12.28 10.49
C SER A 188 16.42 -10.85 10.18
N TYR A 189 16.31 -10.49 8.89
CA TYR A 189 15.94 -9.15 8.42
C TYR A 189 14.52 -9.06 7.87
N PHE A 190 13.80 -10.18 7.85
CA PHE A 190 12.46 -10.25 7.28
C PHE A 190 11.52 -9.15 7.80
N ARG A 191 11.51 -8.92 9.09
CA ARG A 191 10.63 -7.92 9.72
C ARG A 191 11.06 -6.47 9.49
N TYR A 192 12.36 -6.24 9.24
CA TYR A 192 12.89 -4.88 9.09
C TYR A 192 12.50 -4.24 7.76
N LEU A 193 12.46 -5.02 6.67
CA LEU A 193 12.10 -4.48 5.36
C LEU A 193 10.69 -3.86 5.33
N PRO A 194 9.61 -4.54 5.74
CA PRO A 194 8.29 -3.91 5.77
C PRO A 194 8.19 -2.76 6.78
N VAL A 195 8.88 -2.83 7.92
CA VAL A 195 8.92 -1.73 8.88
C VAL A 195 9.62 -0.50 8.28
N ARG A 196 10.69 -0.70 7.51
CA ARG A 196 11.38 0.36 6.79
C ARG A 196 10.48 0.99 5.73
N ILE A 197 9.72 0.19 4.98
CA ILE A 197 8.73 0.67 4.02
C ILE A 197 7.66 1.53 4.73
N LEU A 198 7.12 1.04 5.83
CA LEU A 198 6.06 1.71 6.57
C LEU A 198 6.49 3.05 7.17
N ASN A 199 7.69 3.12 7.74
CA ASN A 199 8.14 4.28 8.51
C ASN A 199 8.96 5.28 7.71
N ASN A 200 9.60 4.88 6.60
CA ASN A 200 10.58 5.71 5.89
C ASN A 200 10.28 5.90 4.41
N CYS A 201 9.31 5.18 3.84
CA CYS A 201 8.79 5.50 2.51
C CYS A 201 7.69 6.54 2.64
N ILE A 202 7.83 7.65 1.91
CA ILE A 202 6.95 8.80 2.03
C ILE A 202 6.12 9.02 0.77
N LEU A 203 4.93 9.48 1.00
CA LEU A 203 3.96 9.91 0.01
C LEU A 203 3.64 11.39 0.23
N LEU A 204 3.24 12.07 -0.82
CA LEU A 204 2.78 13.45 -0.76
C LEU A 204 1.27 13.49 -1.03
N PRO A 205 0.41 13.33 0.00
CA PRO A 205 -1.01 13.51 -0.18
C PRO A 205 -1.33 14.98 -0.45
N ILE A 206 -2.06 15.21 -1.52
CA ILE A 206 -2.59 16.49 -1.95
C ILE A 206 -4.11 16.37 -1.87
N GLU A 207 -4.69 16.92 -0.81
CA GLU A 207 -6.13 16.92 -0.61
C GLU A 207 -6.73 18.21 -1.17
N ALA A 208 -7.61 18.07 -2.17
CA ALA A 208 -8.32 19.17 -2.78
C ALA A 208 -9.71 19.35 -2.15
N ASP A 209 -10.21 20.61 -2.19
CA ASP A 209 -11.52 20.96 -1.61
C ASP A 209 -12.70 20.28 -2.35
N ASN A 210 -12.50 19.91 -3.63
CA ASN A 210 -13.52 19.28 -4.47
C ASN A 210 -12.89 18.57 -5.68
N GLN A 211 -13.70 17.82 -6.42
CA GLN A 211 -13.30 17.05 -7.58
C GLN A 211 -12.69 17.91 -8.69
N ASP A 212 -13.30 19.07 -9.03
CA ASP A 212 -12.81 19.93 -10.11
C ASP A 212 -11.40 20.43 -9.82
N THR A 213 -11.14 20.84 -8.58
CA THR A 213 -9.81 21.25 -8.12
C THR A 213 -8.82 20.09 -8.17
N ALA A 214 -9.22 18.89 -7.76
CA ALA A 214 -8.38 17.70 -7.82
C ALA A 214 -7.99 17.35 -9.26
N LEU A 215 -8.94 17.39 -10.19
CA LEU A 215 -8.69 17.15 -11.62
C LEU A 215 -7.77 18.23 -12.24
N GLN A 216 -7.91 19.51 -11.84
CA GLN A 216 -7.00 20.56 -12.27
C GLN A 216 -5.57 20.30 -11.80
N ILE A 217 -5.39 19.90 -10.54
CA ILE A 217 -4.06 19.55 -9.99
C ILE A 217 -3.47 18.39 -10.78
N PHE A 218 -4.23 17.31 -10.97
CA PHE A 218 -3.78 16.15 -11.74
C PHE A 218 -3.34 16.53 -13.17
N SER A 219 -4.03 17.46 -13.82
CA SER A 219 -3.67 17.90 -15.18
C SER A 219 -2.38 18.72 -15.25
N THR A 220 -1.83 19.16 -14.11
CA THR A 220 -0.62 19.98 -14.02
C THR A 220 0.60 19.22 -13.47
N LEU A 221 0.40 18.01 -12.96
CA LEU A 221 1.45 17.08 -12.51
C LEU A 221 1.99 16.24 -13.66
#